data_9c6970e970a9030add612395b4ab891e
#
_entry.id   9c6970e970a9030add612395b4ab891e
#
_cell.length_a   1.000
_cell.length_b   1.000
_cell.length_c   1.000
_cell.angle_alpha   90.00
_cell.angle_beta   90.00
_cell.angle_gamma   90.00
#
_symmetry.space_group_name_H-M   'P 1'
#
loop_
_entity.id
_entity.type
_entity.pdbx_description
1 polymer ?
#
loop_
_entity_poly.entity_id
_entity_poly.type
_entity_poly.pdbx_seq_one_letter_code
_entity_poly.pdbx_strand_id
1 'polypeptide(L)'
;MFTGIVQAVGKIVRVHPLEVECPALGLADIAVGDSICVQGVCLTVSAITSRGFTADVSGETLRVTSGLDRPGEVNLEKALAMGGRLGGHLVTGHVDGVGEVLQLANGLLQVRAPPDLKRYIAGKGSICVDGVSLTVNRVEGDVFEVNLIPHTLQVTTLARLAPGAKVNLEVDLIARYVHQVLSEMENARIRGRFADDQG
;
A
#
# COMPACT_ATOMS: atom_id res chain seq x y z
N MET A 1 3.79 -0.18 -11.46
CA MET A 1 4.79 -0.07 -10.37
C MET A 1 4.82 1.36 -9.88
N PHE A 2 4.97 1.56 -8.58
CA PHE A 2 4.98 2.82 -7.87
C PHE A 2 6.16 2.86 -6.90
N THR A 3 6.34 3.96 -6.21
CA THR A 3 7.45 4.17 -5.27
C THR A 3 6.99 4.34 -3.82
N GLY A 4 5.69 4.55 -3.61
CA GLY A 4 5.12 4.94 -2.33
C GLY A 4 5.40 6.41 -1.95
N ILE A 5 5.74 7.23 -2.93
CA ILE A 5 5.88 8.68 -2.76
C ILE A 5 4.64 9.35 -3.33
N VAL A 6 3.75 9.73 -2.43
CA VAL A 6 2.48 10.38 -2.79
C VAL A 6 2.73 11.69 -3.51
N GLN A 7 2.08 11.86 -4.66
CA GLN A 7 2.22 13.05 -5.52
C GLN A 7 1.10 14.06 -5.31
N ALA A 8 -0.09 13.59 -4.91
CA ALA A 8 -1.24 14.44 -4.61
C ALA A 8 -2.22 13.74 -3.66
N VAL A 9 -3.05 14.52 -2.99
CA VAL A 9 -4.29 14.04 -2.36
C VAL A 9 -5.43 14.38 -3.30
N GLY A 10 -6.17 13.35 -3.73
CA GLY A 10 -7.39 13.48 -4.51
C GLY A 10 -8.63 13.25 -3.65
N LYS A 11 -9.80 13.29 -4.28
CA LYS A 11 -11.08 13.04 -3.62
C LYS A 11 -11.94 12.10 -4.46
N ILE A 12 -12.33 10.98 -3.90
CA ILE A 12 -13.38 10.14 -4.46
C ILE A 12 -14.70 10.90 -4.36
N VAL A 13 -15.34 11.14 -5.49
CA VAL A 13 -16.63 11.83 -5.59
C VAL A 13 -17.76 10.88 -5.98
N ARG A 14 -17.44 9.75 -6.59
CA ARG A 14 -18.37 8.68 -6.96
C ARG A 14 -17.68 7.32 -6.82
N VAL A 15 -18.42 6.29 -6.44
CA VAL A 15 -17.86 4.94 -6.17
C VAL A 15 -18.05 3.98 -7.37
N HIS A 16 -19.13 4.10 -8.15
CA HIS A 16 -19.45 3.20 -9.27
C HIS A 16 -19.84 3.99 -10.53
N PRO A 17 -19.00 4.03 -11.59
CA PRO A 17 -17.57 3.74 -11.56
C PRO A 17 -16.86 4.67 -10.59
N LEU A 18 -15.71 4.24 -10.06
CA LEU A 18 -14.94 5.10 -9.17
C LEU A 18 -14.52 6.36 -9.94
N GLU A 19 -14.86 7.53 -9.40
CA GLU A 19 -14.41 8.81 -9.94
C GLU A 19 -13.62 9.57 -8.88
N VAL A 20 -12.41 9.97 -9.26
CA VAL A 20 -11.47 10.68 -8.40
C VAL A 20 -11.17 12.05 -8.99
N GLU A 21 -11.51 13.11 -8.27
CA GLU A 21 -11.05 14.46 -8.57
C GLU A 21 -9.64 14.67 -8.01
N CYS A 22 -8.71 15.12 -8.84
CA CYS A 22 -7.29 15.25 -8.46
C CYS A 22 -6.57 16.34 -9.27
N PRO A 23 -7.00 17.61 -9.22
CA PRO A 23 -6.42 18.69 -10.04
C PRO A 23 -4.91 18.88 -9.76
N ALA A 24 -4.45 18.57 -8.54
CA ALA A 24 -3.05 18.69 -8.14
C ALA A 24 -2.13 17.61 -8.72
N LEU A 25 -2.68 16.46 -9.18
CA LEU A 25 -1.89 15.36 -9.74
C LEU A 25 -1.30 15.69 -11.11
N GLY A 26 -1.91 16.64 -11.84
CA GLY A 26 -1.55 16.96 -13.22
C GLY A 26 -1.95 15.83 -14.17
N LEU A 27 -2.93 16.08 -15.04
CA LEU A 27 -3.52 15.02 -15.87
C LEU A 27 -2.93 14.95 -17.29
N ALA A 28 -2.06 15.89 -17.65
CA ALA A 28 -1.60 16.07 -19.03
C ALA A 28 -0.79 14.90 -19.60
N ASP A 29 -0.18 14.11 -18.73
CA ASP A 29 0.64 12.94 -19.06
C ASP A 29 -0.03 11.61 -18.71
N ILE A 30 -1.35 11.63 -18.42
CA ILE A 30 -2.13 10.44 -18.09
C ILE A 30 -3.00 10.08 -19.30
N ALA A 31 -3.02 8.78 -19.65
CA ALA A 31 -3.87 8.23 -20.70
C ALA A 31 -4.82 7.17 -20.14
N VAL A 32 -5.90 6.89 -20.88
CA VAL A 32 -6.75 5.71 -20.62
C VAL A 32 -5.89 4.44 -20.76
N GLY A 33 -5.98 3.57 -19.78
CA GLY A 33 -5.14 2.37 -19.66
C GLY A 33 -3.93 2.53 -18.74
N ASP A 34 -3.57 3.75 -18.34
CA ASP A 34 -2.51 3.97 -17.36
C ASP A 34 -2.91 3.51 -15.95
N SER A 35 -1.90 3.16 -15.16
CA SER A 35 -2.10 2.80 -13.75
C SER A 35 -1.87 3.99 -12.84
N ILE A 36 -2.79 4.20 -11.91
CA ILE A 36 -2.67 5.16 -10.81
C ILE A 36 -2.84 4.40 -9.49
N CYS A 37 -1.95 4.62 -8.53
CA CYS A 37 -2.11 4.16 -7.16
C CYS A 37 -3.08 5.09 -6.44
N VAL A 38 -4.20 4.54 -5.99
CA VAL A 38 -5.25 5.25 -5.23
C VAL A 38 -5.33 4.64 -3.86
N GLN A 39 -4.95 5.37 -2.81
CA GLN A 39 -4.92 4.87 -1.42
C GLN A 39 -4.17 3.53 -1.27
N GLY A 40 -3.07 3.33 -2.02
CA GLY A 40 -2.29 2.09 -2.04
C GLY A 40 -2.81 1.02 -3.01
N VAL A 41 -3.89 1.27 -3.74
CA VAL A 41 -4.48 0.32 -4.69
C VAL A 41 -4.16 0.72 -6.12
N CYS A 42 -3.56 -0.19 -6.89
CA CYS A 42 -3.31 0.00 -8.33
C CYS A 42 -4.63 -0.08 -9.09
N LEU A 43 -5.04 1.04 -9.71
CA LEU A 43 -6.24 1.12 -10.53
C LEU A 43 -5.88 1.56 -11.96
N THR A 44 -6.60 1.02 -12.93
CA THR A 44 -6.44 1.40 -14.34
C THR A 44 -7.43 2.50 -14.69
N VAL A 45 -6.93 3.57 -15.29
CA VAL A 45 -7.73 4.70 -15.78
C VAL A 45 -8.66 4.22 -16.90
N SER A 46 -9.97 4.32 -16.70
CA SER A 46 -10.99 3.97 -17.70
C SER A 46 -11.47 5.18 -18.51
N ALA A 47 -11.44 6.39 -17.92
CA ALA A 47 -11.67 7.65 -18.63
C ALA A 47 -11.01 8.81 -17.88
N ILE A 48 -10.69 9.88 -18.63
CA ILE A 48 -10.19 11.14 -18.07
C ILE A 48 -11.35 12.13 -18.05
N THR A 49 -11.53 12.82 -16.93
CA THR A 49 -12.53 13.87 -16.75
C THR A 49 -11.88 15.24 -16.71
N SER A 50 -12.65 16.31 -16.69
CA SER A 50 -12.11 17.68 -16.60
C SER A 50 -11.34 17.97 -15.31
N ARG A 51 -11.53 17.18 -14.25
CA ARG A 51 -10.93 17.38 -12.91
C ARG A 51 -10.18 16.19 -12.37
N GLY A 52 -10.19 15.05 -13.08
CA GLY A 52 -9.61 13.82 -12.59
C GLY A 52 -9.75 12.67 -13.57
N PHE A 53 -10.08 11.50 -13.06
CA PHE A 53 -10.24 10.28 -13.84
C PHE A 53 -11.30 9.37 -13.24
N THR A 54 -11.71 8.38 -14.04
CA THR A 54 -12.52 7.25 -13.57
C THR A 54 -11.71 5.97 -13.66
N ALA A 55 -12.05 5.01 -12.81
CA ALA A 55 -11.51 3.66 -12.83
C ALA A 55 -12.60 2.65 -12.45
N ASP A 56 -12.49 1.44 -12.98
CA ASP A 56 -13.34 0.33 -12.57
C ASP A 56 -12.68 -0.42 -11.41
N VAL A 57 -13.43 -0.60 -10.33
CA VAL A 57 -12.95 -1.32 -9.14
C VAL A 57 -13.74 -2.61 -9.00
N SER A 58 -13.04 -3.73 -8.95
CA SER A 58 -13.69 -5.03 -8.78
C SER A 58 -14.32 -5.17 -7.39
N GLY A 59 -15.38 -5.97 -7.27
CA GLY A 59 -15.95 -6.30 -5.97
C GLY A 59 -14.95 -6.97 -5.03
N GLU A 60 -14.00 -7.74 -5.57
CA GLU A 60 -12.90 -8.33 -4.80
C GLU A 60 -11.98 -7.25 -4.23
N THR A 61 -11.57 -6.27 -5.03
CA THR A 61 -10.75 -5.14 -4.57
C THR A 61 -11.43 -4.39 -3.43
N LEU A 62 -12.71 -4.07 -3.58
CA LEU A 62 -13.48 -3.39 -2.53
C LEU A 62 -13.58 -4.22 -1.24
N ARG A 63 -13.60 -5.55 -1.35
CA ARG A 63 -13.70 -6.45 -0.19
C ARG A 63 -12.40 -6.55 0.61
N VAL A 64 -11.24 -6.47 -0.07
CA VAL A 64 -9.93 -6.66 0.56
C VAL A 64 -9.18 -5.36 0.87
N THR A 65 -9.78 -4.21 0.54
CA THR A 65 -9.20 -2.89 0.77
C THR A 65 -10.11 -2.00 1.60
N SER A 66 -9.62 -0.85 2.01
CA SER A 66 -10.37 0.16 2.76
C SER A 66 -10.35 1.50 2.03
N GLY A 67 -11.45 2.26 2.15
CA GLY A 67 -11.52 3.66 1.72
C GLY A 67 -11.88 3.89 0.25
N LEU A 68 -12.09 2.84 -0.58
CA LEU A 68 -12.54 2.98 -1.97
C LEU A 68 -14.06 2.84 -2.12
N ASP A 69 -14.75 2.44 -1.08
CA ASP A 69 -16.19 2.14 -1.03
C ASP A 69 -17.08 3.33 -0.70
N ARG A 70 -16.49 4.52 -0.51
CA ARG A 70 -17.18 5.75 -0.12
C ARG A 70 -16.46 7.01 -0.60
N PRO A 71 -17.17 8.14 -0.75
CA PRO A 71 -16.54 9.43 -0.97
C PRO A 71 -15.57 9.79 0.15
N GLY A 72 -14.40 10.35 -0.21
CA GLY A 72 -13.36 10.71 0.74
C GLY A 72 -12.06 11.11 0.06
N GLU A 73 -11.11 11.60 0.83
CA GLU A 73 -9.79 11.93 0.32
C GLU A 73 -8.91 10.68 0.25
N VAL A 74 -8.07 10.63 -0.78
CA VAL A 74 -7.17 9.50 -1.08
C VAL A 74 -5.80 9.97 -1.52
N ASN A 75 -4.78 9.24 -1.12
CA ASN A 75 -3.41 9.40 -1.61
C ASN A 75 -3.30 8.93 -3.06
N LEU A 76 -2.58 9.68 -3.88
CA LEU A 76 -2.43 9.40 -5.30
C LEU A 76 -0.96 9.41 -5.72
N GLU A 77 -0.59 8.42 -6.52
CA GLU A 77 0.72 8.35 -7.19
C GLU A 77 0.53 7.81 -8.61
N LYS A 78 1.12 8.46 -9.63
CA LYS A 78 1.20 7.93 -10.99
C LYS A 78 2.21 6.82 -11.09
N ALA A 79 2.05 5.89 -12.03
CA ALA A 79 3.03 4.85 -12.28
C ALA A 79 4.42 5.45 -12.53
N LEU A 80 5.44 4.80 -11.96
CA LEU A 80 6.84 5.21 -12.13
C LEU A 80 7.24 5.10 -13.59
N ALA A 81 7.62 6.24 -14.17
CA ALA A 81 8.15 6.29 -15.53
C ALA A 81 9.56 5.69 -15.60
N MET A 82 9.94 5.13 -16.76
CA MET A 82 11.29 4.64 -17.01
C MET A 82 12.31 5.76 -16.81
N GLY A 83 13.33 5.53 -15.99
CA GLY A 83 14.33 6.55 -15.62
C GLY A 83 13.88 7.48 -14.48
N GLY A 84 12.67 7.33 -13.95
CA GLY A 84 12.22 8.03 -12.75
C GLY A 84 12.99 7.60 -11.50
N ARG A 85 12.94 8.45 -10.45
CA ARG A 85 13.61 8.15 -9.18
C ARG A 85 12.76 7.22 -8.32
N LEU A 86 13.37 6.19 -7.77
CA LEU A 86 12.78 5.36 -6.73
C LEU A 86 13.04 6.03 -5.36
N GLY A 87 12.17 6.97 -4.96
CA GLY A 87 12.36 7.74 -3.73
C GLY A 87 11.93 6.99 -2.45
N GLY A 88 11.10 5.95 -2.58
CA GLY A 88 10.66 5.06 -1.49
C GLY A 88 11.19 3.64 -1.69
N HIS A 89 10.27 2.68 -1.86
CA HIS A 89 10.60 1.28 -2.20
C HIS A 89 9.71 0.81 -3.37
N LEU A 90 9.89 -0.42 -3.82
CA LEU A 90 9.07 -1.00 -4.89
C LEU A 90 7.66 -1.28 -4.36
N VAL A 91 6.69 -0.48 -4.80
CA VAL A 91 5.27 -0.63 -4.47
C VAL A 91 4.51 -1.06 -5.73
N THR A 92 3.71 -2.10 -5.61
CA THR A 92 2.94 -2.64 -6.74
C THR A 92 1.52 -2.09 -6.80
N GLY A 93 1.00 -1.61 -5.67
CA GLY A 93 -0.40 -1.24 -5.50
C GLY A 93 -1.30 -2.46 -5.28
N HIS A 94 -0.71 -3.59 -4.89
CA HIS A 94 -1.44 -4.81 -4.59
C HIS A 94 -1.52 -4.99 -3.07
N VAL A 95 -2.58 -4.46 -2.49
CA VAL A 95 -2.83 -4.49 -1.04
C VAL A 95 -2.88 -5.92 -0.54
N ASP A 96 -2.10 -6.21 0.50
CA ASP A 96 -2.03 -7.52 1.15
C ASP A 96 -3.07 -7.71 2.23
N GLY A 97 -3.52 -6.62 2.81
CA GLY A 97 -4.53 -6.63 3.86
C GLY A 97 -4.80 -5.26 4.44
N VAL A 98 -5.77 -5.21 5.33
CA VAL A 98 -6.20 -3.98 6.00
C VAL A 98 -5.72 -4.01 7.45
N GLY A 99 -4.89 -3.03 7.81
CA GLY A 99 -4.43 -2.79 9.17
C GLY A 99 -5.40 -1.91 9.95
N GLU A 100 -5.20 -1.87 11.26
CA GLU A 100 -5.92 -1.00 12.18
C GLU A 100 -4.97 -0.05 12.89
N VAL A 101 -5.24 1.24 12.80
CA VAL A 101 -4.50 2.26 13.54
C VAL A 101 -4.80 2.13 15.03
N LEU A 102 -3.75 1.96 15.82
CA LEU A 102 -3.86 1.93 17.28
C LEU A 102 -3.64 3.31 17.89
N GLN A 103 -2.69 4.05 17.31
CA GLN A 103 -2.32 5.38 17.78
C GLN A 103 -1.65 6.18 16.68
N LEU A 104 -1.88 7.50 16.68
CA LEU A 104 -1.05 8.49 16.00
C LEU A 104 -0.80 9.64 16.98
N ALA A 105 0.43 9.77 17.47
CA ALA A 105 0.81 10.82 18.41
C ALA A 105 2.25 11.29 18.16
N ASN A 106 2.46 12.58 18.09
CA ASN A 106 3.79 13.19 17.89
C ASN A 106 4.55 12.63 16.67
N GLY A 107 3.82 12.32 15.59
CA GLY A 107 4.38 11.72 14.39
C GLY A 107 4.62 10.21 14.48
N LEU A 108 4.46 9.57 15.64
CA LEU A 108 4.54 8.12 15.76
C LEU A 108 3.18 7.51 15.44
N LEU A 109 3.15 6.68 14.41
CA LEU A 109 1.99 5.89 13.99
C LEU A 109 2.21 4.42 14.39
N GLN A 110 1.28 3.87 15.15
CA GLN A 110 1.21 2.44 15.50
C GLN A 110 0.06 1.79 14.75
N VAL A 111 0.34 0.70 14.07
CA VAL A 111 -0.63 -0.07 13.29
C VAL A 111 -0.57 -1.54 13.66
N ARG A 112 -1.73 -2.14 13.90
CA ARG A 112 -1.88 -3.59 13.96
C ARG A 112 -2.09 -4.13 12.56
N ALA A 113 -1.19 -5.00 12.11
CA ALA A 113 -1.32 -5.70 10.85
C ALA A 113 -2.13 -7.00 11.00
N PRO A 114 -2.76 -7.49 9.93
CA PRO A 114 -3.27 -8.86 9.91
C PRO A 114 -2.16 -9.86 10.30
N PRO A 115 -2.48 -10.91 11.09
CA PRO A 115 -1.47 -11.85 11.61
C PRO A 115 -0.61 -12.49 10.52
N ASP A 116 -1.17 -12.75 9.34
CA ASP A 116 -0.47 -13.36 8.22
C ASP A 116 0.60 -12.46 7.60
N LEU A 117 0.52 -11.15 7.79
CA LEU A 117 1.50 -10.19 7.28
C LEU A 117 2.71 -10.01 8.18
N LYS A 118 2.61 -10.40 9.45
CA LYS A 118 3.68 -10.24 10.46
C LYS A 118 5.05 -10.71 9.98
N ARG A 119 5.10 -11.84 9.28
CA ARG A 119 6.34 -12.47 8.81
C ARG A 119 7.10 -11.65 7.77
N TYR A 120 6.44 -10.70 7.13
CA TYR A 120 7.01 -9.84 6.10
C TYR A 120 7.43 -8.46 6.62
N ILE A 121 7.04 -8.11 7.85
CA ILE A 121 7.28 -6.79 8.45
C ILE A 121 8.50 -6.89 9.37
N ALA A 122 9.57 -6.19 9.01
CA ALA A 122 10.83 -6.23 9.74
C ALA A 122 11.25 -4.83 10.21
N GLY A 123 11.83 -4.73 11.41
CA GLY A 123 12.44 -3.49 11.89
C GLY A 123 13.50 -2.98 10.90
N LYS A 124 13.46 -1.68 10.56
CA LYS A 124 14.27 -1.03 9.53
C LYS A 124 13.96 -1.46 8.08
N GLY A 125 12.98 -2.34 7.87
CA GLY A 125 12.42 -2.64 6.55
C GLY A 125 11.42 -1.58 6.10
N SER A 126 10.90 -1.75 4.87
CA SER A 126 9.88 -0.90 4.28
C SER A 126 8.50 -1.53 4.43
N ILE A 127 7.48 -0.68 4.54
CA ILE A 127 6.07 -1.04 4.41
C ILE A 127 5.33 0.09 3.71
N CYS A 128 4.34 -0.27 2.89
CA CYS A 128 3.45 0.70 2.28
C CYS A 128 2.15 0.78 3.08
N VAL A 129 1.79 1.99 3.54
CA VAL A 129 0.54 2.27 4.28
C VAL A 129 -0.26 3.29 3.49
N ASP A 130 -1.45 2.94 3.02
CA ASP A 130 -2.30 3.81 2.18
C ASP A 130 -1.55 4.44 1.00
N GLY A 131 -0.66 3.68 0.35
CA GLY A 131 0.17 4.15 -0.75
C GLY A 131 1.41 4.93 -0.35
N VAL A 132 1.71 5.06 0.94
CA VAL A 132 2.89 5.78 1.46
C VAL A 132 3.97 4.80 1.85
N SER A 133 5.17 4.95 1.27
CA SER A 133 6.39 4.21 1.67
C SER A 133 6.91 4.70 3.01
N LEU A 134 7.00 3.80 3.98
CA LEU A 134 7.42 4.12 5.33
C LEU A 134 8.47 3.13 5.83
N THR A 135 9.40 3.61 6.65
CA THR A 135 10.39 2.78 7.33
C THR A 135 9.82 2.30 8.66
N VAL A 136 9.85 1.00 8.88
CA VAL A 136 9.43 0.38 10.14
C VAL A 136 10.49 0.64 11.22
N ASN A 137 10.09 1.28 12.32
CA ASN A 137 10.98 1.53 13.45
C ASN A 137 11.07 0.31 14.38
N ARG A 138 9.93 -0.25 14.72
CA ARG A 138 9.79 -1.36 15.68
C ARG A 138 8.66 -2.28 15.25
N VAL A 139 8.81 -3.56 15.58
CA VAL A 139 7.76 -4.59 15.44
C VAL A 139 7.62 -5.30 16.77
N GLU A 140 6.40 -5.42 17.27
CA GLU A 140 6.07 -6.18 18.48
C GLU A 140 4.79 -6.97 18.24
N GLY A 141 4.94 -8.29 18.14
CA GLY A 141 3.84 -9.17 17.78
C GLY A 141 3.31 -8.88 16.38
N ASP A 142 2.06 -8.44 16.27
CA ASP A 142 1.38 -8.03 15.05
C ASP A 142 1.30 -6.50 14.89
N VAL A 143 1.93 -5.76 15.81
CA VAL A 143 1.97 -4.30 15.81
C VAL A 143 3.32 -3.81 15.29
N PHE A 144 3.28 -2.85 14.36
CA PHE A 144 4.47 -2.14 13.94
C PHE A 144 4.33 -0.64 14.15
N GLU A 145 5.48 0.02 14.25
CA GLU A 145 5.60 1.46 14.45
C GLU A 145 6.36 2.10 13.31
N VAL A 146 5.90 3.26 12.85
CA VAL A 146 6.58 4.11 11.86
C VAL A 146 6.57 5.56 12.32
N ASN A 147 7.60 6.34 11.95
CA ASN A 147 7.60 7.78 12.16
C ASN A 147 7.14 8.50 10.90
N LEU A 148 6.13 9.34 11.04
CA LEU A 148 5.67 10.25 10.01
C LEU A 148 6.37 11.61 10.19
N ILE A 149 7.22 11.97 9.24
CA ILE A 149 7.87 13.29 9.23
C ILE A 149 6.85 14.38 8.88
N PRO A 150 7.09 15.64 9.26
CA PRO A 150 6.15 16.74 9.02
C PRO A 150 5.71 16.85 7.56
N HIS A 151 6.62 16.65 6.62
CA HIS A 151 6.30 16.66 5.19
C HIS A 151 5.26 15.59 4.82
N THR A 152 5.45 14.34 5.27
CA THR A 152 4.50 13.24 5.02
C THR A 152 3.10 13.57 5.56
N LEU A 153 3.03 14.13 6.77
CA LEU A 153 1.76 14.56 7.36
C LEU A 153 1.07 15.67 6.55
N GLN A 154 1.84 16.57 5.92
CA GLN A 154 1.29 17.67 5.12
C GLN A 154 0.77 17.25 3.75
N VAL A 155 1.43 16.27 3.09
CA VAL A 155 1.17 15.93 1.68
C VAL A 155 0.37 14.64 1.51
N THR A 156 -0.02 13.97 2.60
CA THR A 156 -0.79 12.72 2.57
C THR A 156 -2.02 12.77 3.47
N THR A 157 -2.90 11.77 3.31
CA THR A 157 -4.07 11.59 4.19
C THR A 157 -3.72 11.09 5.58
N LEU A 158 -2.46 10.66 5.83
CA LEU A 158 -2.06 10.01 7.08
C LEU A 158 -2.21 10.91 8.32
N ALA A 159 -2.14 12.24 8.17
CA ALA A 159 -2.36 13.18 9.28
C ALA A 159 -3.76 13.09 9.92
N ARG A 160 -4.73 12.51 9.20
CA ARG A 160 -6.13 12.41 9.64
C ARG A 160 -6.47 11.07 10.28
N LEU A 161 -5.50 10.18 10.36
CA LEU A 161 -5.70 8.87 10.98
C LEU A 161 -5.98 9.03 12.49
N ALA A 162 -6.96 8.28 12.96
CA ALA A 162 -7.32 8.19 14.37
C ALA A 162 -7.35 6.72 14.81
N PRO A 163 -7.26 6.43 16.11
CA PRO A 163 -7.41 5.06 16.61
C PRO A 163 -8.69 4.40 16.08
N GLY A 164 -8.57 3.16 15.63
CA GLY A 164 -9.63 2.39 14.96
C GLY A 164 -9.76 2.60 13.45
N ALA A 165 -9.08 3.60 12.87
CA ALA A 165 -9.04 3.79 11.43
C ALA A 165 -8.43 2.57 10.73
N LYS A 166 -8.96 2.25 9.53
CA LYS A 166 -8.45 1.18 8.69
C LYS A 166 -7.53 1.74 7.63
N VAL A 167 -6.41 1.05 7.39
CA VAL A 167 -5.38 1.43 6.41
C VAL A 167 -5.02 0.25 5.53
N ASN A 168 -4.80 0.50 4.25
CA ASN A 168 -4.34 -0.49 3.31
C ASN A 168 -2.84 -0.75 3.53
N LEU A 169 -2.46 -2.02 3.64
CA LEU A 169 -1.09 -2.44 3.83
C LEU A 169 -0.60 -3.24 2.62
N GLU A 170 0.57 -2.87 2.10
CA GLU A 170 1.32 -3.69 1.15
C GLU A 170 2.71 -3.93 1.74
N VAL A 171 3.11 -5.20 1.87
CA VAL A 171 4.43 -5.58 2.37
C VAL A 171 5.49 -5.36 1.28
N ASP A 172 6.74 -5.16 1.69
CA ASP A 172 7.86 -5.04 0.75
C ASP A 172 7.94 -6.30 -0.13
N LEU A 173 7.95 -6.08 -1.45
CA LEU A 173 8.00 -7.14 -2.46
C LEU A 173 9.20 -8.07 -2.25
N ILE A 174 10.34 -7.55 -1.80
CA ILE A 174 11.54 -8.33 -1.50
C ILE A 174 11.27 -9.29 -0.34
N ALA A 175 10.61 -8.82 0.73
CA ALA A 175 10.26 -9.68 1.87
C ALA A 175 9.37 -10.85 1.45
N ARG A 176 8.45 -10.63 0.52
CA ARG A 176 7.57 -11.66 -0.04
C ARG A 176 8.37 -12.76 -0.76
N TYR A 177 9.26 -12.40 -1.67
CA TYR A 177 10.06 -13.37 -2.43
C TYR A 177 11.07 -14.09 -1.55
N VAL A 178 11.74 -13.39 -0.62
CA VAL A 178 12.64 -14.01 0.36
C VAL A 178 11.90 -15.05 1.20
N HIS A 179 10.73 -14.72 1.70
CA HIS A 179 9.92 -15.69 2.48
C HIS A 179 9.50 -16.90 1.65
N GLN A 180 9.08 -16.71 0.40
CA GLN A 180 8.70 -17.80 -0.51
C GLN A 180 9.87 -18.78 -0.72
N VAL A 181 11.04 -18.26 -1.04
CA VAL A 181 12.25 -19.10 -1.25
C VAL A 181 12.63 -19.87 0.01
N LEU A 182 12.65 -19.21 1.17
CA LEU A 182 12.98 -19.86 2.45
C LEU A 182 11.98 -20.96 2.80
N SER A 183 10.70 -20.73 2.59
CA SER A 183 9.64 -21.72 2.85
C SER A 183 9.78 -22.96 1.95
N GLU A 184 10.15 -22.79 0.69
CA GLU A 184 10.40 -23.91 -0.22
C GLU A 184 11.63 -24.71 0.19
N MET A 185 12.71 -24.05 0.61
CA MET A 185 13.92 -24.70 1.11
C MET A 185 13.65 -25.53 2.38
N GLU A 186 12.85 -24.99 3.30
CA GLU A 186 12.47 -25.71 4.53
C GLU A 186 11.63 -26.93 4.21
N ASN A 187 10.63 -26.80 3.33
CA ASN A 187 9.81 -27.92 2.87
C ASN A 187 10.63 -29.01 2.18
N ALA A 188 11.61 -28.64 1.36
CA ALA A 188 12.52 -29.60 0.71
C ALA A 188 13.37 -30.35 1.73
N ARG A 189 13.89 -29.65 2.75
CA ARG A 189 14.68 -30.25 3.84
C ARG A 189 13.85 -31.23 4.68
N ILE A 190 12.59 -30.89 4.93
CA ILE A 190 11.67 -31.81 5.67
C ILE A 190 11.41 -33.07 4.85
N ARG A 191 11.13 -32.94 3.54
CA ARG A 191 10.89 -34.09 2.66
C ARG A 191 12.11 -35.01 2.53
N GLY A 192 13.34 -34.44 2.45
CA GLY A 192 14.59 -35.21 2.41
C GLY A 192 14.80 -36.05 3.67
N ARG A 193 14.52 -35.52 4.85
CA ARG A 193 14.63 -36.28 6.12
C ARG A 193 13.71 -37.50 6.18
N PHE A 194 12.48 -37.38 5.66
CA PHE A 194 11.56 -38.52 5.62
C PHE A 194 11.94 -39.60 4.59
N ALA A 195 12.72 -39.27 3.57
CA ALA A 195 13.22 -40.22 2.59
C ALA A 195 14.39 -41.06 3.15
N ASP A 196 15.23 -40.43 3.99
CA ASP A 196 16.40 -41.10 4.62
C ASP A 196 16.01 -42.04 5.79
N ASP A 197 14.85 -41.84 6.44
CA ASP A 197 14.36 -42.66 7.54
C ASP A 197 13.64 -43.96 7.07
N GLN A 198 13.45 -44.16 5.76
CA GLN A 198 12.80 -45.37 5.20
C GLN A 198 13.79 -46.31 4.45
N GLY A 199 15.07 -46.05 4.48
CA GLY A 199 16.14 -46.87 3.88
C GLY A 199 16.95 -47.54 4.95
#